data_d668915b2572ac09fabf44d50ad587e2
#
_entry.id   d668915b2572ac09fabf44d50ad587e2
#
_cell.length_a   1.000
_cell.length_b   1.000
_cell.length_c   1.000
_cell.angle_alpha   90.00
_cell.angle_beta   90.00
_cell.angle_gamma   90.00
#
_symmetry.space_group_name_H-M   'P 1'
#
loop_
_entity.id
_entity.type
_entity.pdbx_description
1 polymer ?
#
loop_
_entity_poly.entity_id
_entity_poly.type
_entity_poly.pdbx_seq_one_letter_code
_entity_poly.pdbx_strand_id
1 'polypeptide(L)'
;MNDTSVKPASAPPAVALVGVNLSLGAGAARVHILKDITLEIGRGEAVGLVGPSGSGKSTLLMVMAGLERPDTGAVMVAGEDIGRLDEDALARFRGREVGIVFQSFHLIPTMTALENVAVPLELAGAADAFERAERELAAVGLAERLAHYPAQLSGGEQQRVALARALAPHPAILVADEPTGNLDEATGREIVDLMFKGQAERRTTLVLVTHDANLAARCHRVVRMRSGRVAPAAANELAEGTRGSKGAIT
;
A
#
# COMPACT_ATOMS: atom_id res chain seq x y z
N MET A 1 25.67 39.17 -14.92
CA MET A 1 24.25 38.82 -14.69
C MET A 1 24.20 37.33 -14.54
N ASN A 2 24.24 36.84 -13.30
CA ASN A 2 24.12 35.39 -12.99
C ASN A 2 22.64 35.06 -12.85
N ASP A 3 22.11 34.38 -13.84
CA ASP A 3 20.78 33.80 -13.79
C ASP A 3 20.85 32.49 -12.97
N THR A 4 20.64 32.61 -11.68
CA THR A 4 20.41 31.45 -10.79
C THR A 4 18.96 31.06 -10.92
N SER A 5 18.63 30.30 -11.96
CA SER A 5 17.36 29.63 -12.09
C SER A 5 17.22 28.60 -10.94
N VAL A 6 16.56 29.01 -9.85
CA VAL A 6 16.18 28.15 -8.74
C VAL A 6 15.15 27.16 -9.30
N LYS A 7 15.60 25.91 -9.49
CA LYS A 7 14.70 24.79 -9.80
C LYS A 7 13.60 24.77 -8.73
N PRO A 8 12.31 24.79 -9.09
CA PRO A 8 11.24 24.79 -8.08
C PRO A 8 11.43 23.56 -7.19
N ALA A 9 11.42 23.75 -5.89
CA ALA A 9 11.50 22.67 -4.91
C ALA A 9 10.36 21.70 -5.23
N SER A 10 10.69 20.46 -5.55
CA SER A 10 9.69 19.40 -5.76
C SER A 10 8.86 19.26 -4.49
N ALA A 11 7.54 19.09 -4.63
CA ALA A 11 6.68 18.85 -3.49
C ALA A 11 7.24 17.69 -2.63
N PRO A 12 7.13 17.76 -1.30
CA PRO A 12 7.66 16.72 -0.43
C PRO A 12 7.05 15.35 -0.79
N PRO A 13 7.84 14.27 -0.73
CA PRO A 13 7.37 12.93 -1.05
C PRO A 13 6.20 12.51 -0.14
N ALA A 14 5.38 11.56 -0.59
CA ALA A 14 4.33 10.97 0.24
C ALA A 14 4.92 10.07 1.33
N VAL A 15 5.99 9.34 1.00
CA VAL A 15 6.76 8.51 1.95
C VAL A 15 8.24 8.80 1.74
N ALA A 16 8.98 9.04 2.84
CA ALA A 16 10.43 9.05 2.85
C ALA A 16 10.97 8.26 4.04
N LEU A 17 11.78 7.26 3.73
CA LEU A 17 12.50 6.44 4.70
C LEU A 17 13.98 6.78 4.61
N VAL A 18 14.63 7.02 5.75
CA VAL A 18 16.04 7.38 5.81
C VAL A 18 16.75 6.50 6.83
N GLY A 19 17.62 5.60 6.36
CA GLY A 19 18.45 4.74 7.21
C GLY A 19 17.64 3.83 8.14
N VAL A 20 16.47 3.37 7.71
CA VAL A 20 15.55 2.59 8.56
C VAL A 20 16.10 1.19 8.80
N ASN A 21 16.20 0.82 10.08
CA ASN A 21 16.57 -0.51 10.53
C ASN A 21 15.48 -1.06 11.46
N LEU A 22 15.18 -2.35 11.34
CA LEU A 22 14.23 -3.02 12.20
C LEU A 22 14.62 -4.47 12.43
N SER A 23 14.62 -4.87 13.70
CA SER A 23 14.80 -6.26 14.11
C SER A 23 13.56 -6.74 14.86
N LEU A 24 13.06 -7.93 14.52
CA LEU A 24 11.91 -8.56 15.17
C LEU A 24 12.34 -9.77 16.00
N GLY A 25 11.54 -10.09 17.02
CA GLY A 25 11.82 -11.16 17.98
C GLY A 25 12.53 -10.66 19.24
N ALA A 26 12.83 -11.58 20.17
CA ALA A 26 13.45 -11.27 21.46
C ALA A 26 14.67 -12.15 21.73
N GLY A 27 15.65 -11.65 22.47
CA GLY A 27 16.85 -12.37 22.89
C GLY A 27 17.60 -12.99 21.72
N ALA A 28 17.94 -14.27 21.82
CA ALA A 28 18.70 -15.01 20.79
C ALA A 28 17.89 -15.23 19.49
N ALA A 29 16.57 -15.06 19.50
CA ALA A 29 15.70 -15.18 18.32
C ALA A 29 15.48 -13.84 17.61
N ARG A 30 16.16 -12.76 18.01
CA ARG A 30 16.05 -11.45 17.34
C ARG A 30 16.69 -11.50 15.97
N VAL A 31 15.91 -11.20 14.93
CA VAL A 31 16.32 -11.24 13.52
C VAL A 31 16.29 -9.83 12.94
N HIS A 32 17.37 -9.37 12.34
CA HIS A 32 17.47 -8.08 11.66
C HIS A 32 16.79 -8.17 10.28
N ILE A 33 15.56 -7.67 10.19
CA ILE A 33 14.69 -7.79 9.04
C ILE A 33 14.93 -6.68 8.02
N LEU A 34 14.92 -5.40 8.46
CA LEU A 34 15.18 -4.24 7.59
C LEU A 34 16.57 -3.68 7.92
N LYS A 35 17.34 -3.42 6.86
CA LYS A 35 18.77 -3.10 6.96
C LYS A 35 19.09 -1.85 6.16
N ASP A 36 19.15 -0.70 6.84
CA ASP A 36 19.54 0.58 6.26
C ASP A 36 18.68 0.93 5.02
N ILE A 37 17.35 0.91 5.21
CA ILE A 37 16.41 1.23 4.14
C ILE A 37 16.34 2.73 3.96
N THR A 38 16.69 3.19 2.75
CA THR A 38 16.46 4.54 2.29
C THR A 38 15.64 4.48 1.01
N LEU A 39 14.45 5.12 1.02
CA LEU A 39 13.48 5.05 -0.07
C LEU A 39 12.59 6.28 -0.04
N GLU A 40 12.37 6.89 -1.20
CA GLU A 40 11.37 7.94 -1.37
C GLU A 40 10.28 7.50 -2.34
N ILE A 41 9.02 7.87 -2.06
CA ILE A 41 7.85 7.63 -2.90
C ILE A 41 7.13 8.95 -3.10
N GLY A 42 6.94 9.35 -4.35
CA GLY A 42 6.26 10.57 -4.74
C GLY A 42 4.77 10.55 -4.42
N ARG A 43 4.16 11.74 -4.26
CA ARG A 43 2.70 11.86 -4.08
C ARG A 43 1.97 11.38 -5.34
N GLY A 44 0.93 10.55 -5.17
CA GLY A 44 0.16 9.97 -6.27
C GLY A 44 0.92 8.90 -7.07
N GLU A 45 2.12 8.53 -6.63
CA GLU A 45 2.91 7.46 -7.27
C GLU A 45 2.35 6.09 -6.88
N ALA A 46 2.31 5.15 -7.82
CA ALA A 46 2.09 3.73 -7.55
C ALA A 46 3.43 3.01 -7.63
N VAL A 47 3.84 2.35 -6.55
CA VAL A 47 5.12 1.63 -6.42
C VAL A 47 4.86 0.16 -6.13
N GLY A 48 5.39 -0.72 -6.98
CA GLY A 48 5.41 -2.16 -6.74
C GLY A 48 6.63 -2.55 -5.89
N LEU A 49 6.41 -3.20 -4.77
CA LEU A 49 7.46 -3.73 -3.90
C LEU A 49 7.58 -5.23 -4.11
N VAL A 50 8.65 -5.68 -4.75
CA VAL A 50 8.86 -7.07 -5.15
C VAL A 50 10.11 -7.66 -4.51
N GLY A 51 10.17 -8.98 -4.43
CA GLY A 51 11.34 -9.72 -3.91
C GLY A 51 10.95 -11.09 -3.38
N PRO A 52 11.91 -11.95 -3.07
CA PRO A 52 11.64 -13.30 -2.55
C PRO A 52 10.89 -13.26 -1.20
N SER A 53 10.25 -14.36 -0.85
CA SER A 53 9.65 -14.52 0.49
C SER A 53 10.72 -14.30 1.58
N GLY A 54 10.35 -13.65 2.68
CA GLY A 54 11.28 -13.32 3.77
C GLY A 54 12.24 -12.18 3.47
N SER A 55 12.15 -11.48 2.33
CA SER A 55 13.03 -10.32 2.05
C SER A 55 12.70 -9.05 2.83
N GLY A 56 11.61 -9.02 3.62
CA GLY A 56 11.22 -7.89 4.47
C GLY A 56 10.15 -6.98 3.86
N LYS A 57 9.50 -7.34 2.75
CA LYS A 57 8.48 -6.51 2.04
C LYS A 57 7.30 -6.13 2.94
N SER A 58 6.62 -7.12 3.52
CA SER A 58 5.49 -6.89 4.42
C SER A 58 5.90 -6.10 5.65
N THR A 59 7.09 -6.38 6.21
CA THR A 59 7.64 -5.61 7.35
C THR A 59 7.89 -4.15 6.96
N LEU A 60 8.44 -3.89 5.78
CA LEU A 60 8.65 -2.53 5.29
C LEU A 60 7.31 -1.80 5.09
N LEU A 61 6.31 -2.51 4.55
CA LEU A 61 4.95 -1.99 4.41
C LEU A 61 4.33 -1.64 5.78
N MET A 62 4.51 -2.52 6.81
CA MET A 62 4.04 -2.25 8.17
C MET A 62 4.71 -1.02 8.79
N VAL A 63 6.01 -0.80 8.54
CA VAL A 63 6.73 0.41 8.98
C VAL A 63 6.16 1.65 8.30
N MET A 64 5.92 1.63 6.99
CA MET A 64 5.32 2.77 6.26
C MET A 64 3.88 3.04 6.73
N ALA A 65 3.16 2.00 7.13
CA ALA A 65 1.80 2.12 7.67
C ALA A 65 1.76 2.57 9.14
N GLY A 66 2.91 2.68 9.82
CA GLY A 66 2.98 2.98 11.25
C GLY A 66 2.43 1.88 12.15
N LEU A 67 2.46 0.63 11.68
CA LEU A 67 2.09 -0.56 12.46
C LEU A 67 3.30 -1.18 13.16
N GLU A 68 4.50 -0.94 12.64
CA GLU A 68 5.76 -1.35 13.23
C GLU A 68 6.67 -0.13 13.39
N ARG A 69 7.34 -0.03 14.55
CA ARG A 69 8.31 1.04 14.80
C ARG A 69 9.71 0.57 14.45
N PRO A 70 10.48 1.33 13.66
CA PRO A 70 11.87 0.99 13.39
C PRO A 70 12.73 1.10 14.66
N ASP A 71 13.79 0.30 14.73
CA ASP A 71 14.82 0.42 15.78
C ASP A 71 15.59 1.75 15.62
N THR A 72 15.88 2.14 14.37
CA THR A 72 16.60 3.37 14.01
C THR A 72 16.17 3.88 12.64
N GLY A 73 16.50 5.13 12.34
CA GLY A 73 16.16 5.81 11.10
C GLY A 73 14.94 6.72 11.26
N ALA A 74 14.53 7.37 10.17
CA ALA A 74 13.38 8.25 10.14
C ALA A 74 12.34 7.75 9.14
N VAL A 75 11.04 7.90 9.50
CA VAL A 75 9.90 7.49 8.69
C VAL A 75 8.96 8.67 8.53
N MET A 76 9.05 9.34 7.39
CA MET A 76 8.17 10.43 7.03
C MET A 76 7.03 9.90 6.16
N VAL A 77 5.78 10.15 6.53
CA VAL A 77 4.59 9.75 5.77
C VAL A 77 3.62 10.94 5.73
N ALA A 78 3.13 11.28 4.56
CA ALA A 78 2.25 12.43 4.33
C ALA A 78 2.79 13.76 4.87
N GLY A 79 4.13 13.87 5.04
CA GLY A 79 4.82 15.06 5.58
C GLY A 79 5.03 15.05 7.08
N GLU A 80 4.61 13.98 7.81
CA GLU A 80 4.74 13.83 9.25
C GLU A 80 5.76 12.74 9.62
N ASP A 81 6.63 12.99 10.61
CA ASP A 81 7.56 11.99 11.15
C ASP A 81 6.82 11.06 12.11
N ILE A 82 6.32 9.95 11.56
CA ILE A 82 5.50 8.99 12.31
C ILE A 82 6.30 8.22 13.36
N GLY A 83 7.62 8.19 13.24
CA GLY A 83 8.49 7.57 14.25
C GLY A 83 8.53 8.31 15.58
N ARG A 84 8.15 9.61 15.59
CA ARG A 84 8.13 10.46 16.79
C ARG A 84 6.77 10.59 17.45
N LEU A 85 5.71 10.09 16.82
CA LEU A 85 4.36 10.14 17.37
C LEU A 85 4.24 9.17 18.55
N ASP A 86 3.49 9.57 19.60
CA ASP A 86 3.02 8.61 20.60
C ASP A 86 1.94 7.69 20.01
N GLU A 87 1.53 6.65 20.75
CA GLU A 87 0.60 5.65 20.24
C GLU A 87 -0.77 6.25 19.86
N ASP A 88 -1.28 7.20 20.62
CA ASP A 88 -2.57 7.83 20.37
C ASP A 88 -2.51 8.74 19.13
N ALA A 89 -1.46 9.52 18.98
CA ALA A 89 -1.23 10.36 17.81
C ALA A 89 -1.02 9.50 16.57
N LEU A 90 -0.25 8.40 16.69
CA LEU A 90 0.00 7.46 15.60
C LEU A 90 -1.28 6.73 15.17
N ALA A 91 -2.14 6.35 16.12
CA ALA A 91 -3.44 5.74 15.82
C ALA A 91 -4.35 6.71 15.06
N ARG A 92 -4.44 7.96 15.50
CA ARG A 92 -5.20 9.02 14.79
C ARG A 92 -4.62 9.30 13.40
N PHE A 93 -3.29 9.34 13.27
CA PHE A 93 -2.60 9.49 11.99
C PHE A 93 -2.96 8.35 11.02
N ARG A 94 -2.84 7.09 11.48
CA ARG A 94 -3.21 5.93 10.66
C ARG A 94 -4.65 6.01 10.17
N GLY A 95 -5.58 6.32 11.08
CA GLY A 95 -7.01 6.41 10.74
C GLY A 95 -7.32 7.45 9.66
N ARG A 96 -6.49 8.48 9.52
CA ARG A 96 -6.69 9.58 8.58
C ARG A 96 -5.90 9.45 7.30
N GLU A 97 -4.61 9.07 7.40
CA GLU A 97 -3.66 9.19 6.30
C GLU A 97 -3.30 7.86 5.63
N VAL A 98 -3.65 6.71 6.26
CA VAL A 98 -3.19 5.39 5.80
C VAL A 98 -4.37 4.46 5.56
N GLY A 99 -4.56 4.01 4.32
CA GLY A 99 -5.42 2.89 3.97
C GLY A 99 -4.60 1.61 3.87
N ILE A 100 -5.14 0.50 4.39
CA ILE A 100 -4.45 -0.79 4.35
C ILE A 100 -5.36 -1.86 3.77
N VAL A 101 -4.84 -2.60 2.78
CA VAL A 101 -5.48 -3.79 2.20
C VAL A 101 -4.57 -4.98 2.42
N PHE A 102 -5.07 -6.00 3.11
CA PHE A 102 -4.36 -7.25 3.39
C PHE A 102 -4.85 -8.39 2.52
N GLN A 103 -4.03 -9.41 2.36
CA GLN A 103 -4.39 -10.66 1.70
C GLN A 103 -5.57 -11.37 2.36
N SER A 104 -5.68 -11.33 3.69
CA SER A 104 -6.73 -12.00 4.48
C SER A 104 -7.90 -11.10 4.85
N PHE A 105 -8.14 -10.02 4.10
CA PHE A 105 -9.26 -9.07 4.22
C PHE A 105 -9.33 -8.34 5.58
N HIS A 106 -9.16 -9.03 6.69
CA HIS A 106 -9.24 -8.56 8.08
C HIS A 106 -10.52 -7.76 8.36
N LEU A 107 -11.66 -8.28 7.87
CA LEU A 107 -12.96 -7.74 8.20
C LEU A 107 -13.34 -8.13 9.63
N ILE A 108 -14.08 -7.26 10.29
CA ILE A 108 -14.66 -7.54 11.62
C ILE A 108 -15.87 -8.47 11.41
N PRO A 109 -15.80 -9.73 11.85
CA PRO A 109 -16.78 -10.75 11.45
C PRO A 109 -18.19 -10.52 12.03
N THR A 110 -18.30 -9.75 13.11
CA THR A 110 -19.55 -9.38 13.77
C THR A 110 -20.19 -8.10 13.25
N MET A 111 -19.57 -7.46 12.28
CA MET A 111 -20.04 -6.25 11.63
C MET A 111 -20.44 -6.53 10.18
N THR A 112 -21.48 -5.87 9.70
CA THR A 112 -21.90 -5.87 8.30
C THR A 112 -20.84 -5.24 7.38
N ALA A 113 -21.00 -5.37 6.06
CA ALA A 113 -20.14 -4.68 5.09
C ALA A 113 -20.15 -3.15 5.31
N LEU A 114 -21.33 -2.58 5.53
CA LEU A 114 -21.50 -1.15 5.79
C LEU A 114 -20.77 -0.71 7.05
N GLU A 115 -20.96 -1.42 8.17
CA GLU A 115 -20.30 -1.13 9.44
C GLU A 115 -18.77 -1.28 9.34
N ASN A 116 -18.26 -2.32 8.66
CA ASN A 116 -16.83 -2.48 8.43
C ASN A 116 -16.19 -1.29 7.72
N VAL A 117 -16.90 -0.68 6.76
CA VAL A 117 -16.40 0.50 6.03
C VAL A 117 -16.62 1.79 6.82
N ALA A 118 -17.67 1.86 7.64
CA ALA A 118 -17.97 3.04 8.49
C ALA A 118 -17.00 3.19 9.67
N VAL A 119 -16.51 2.08 10.26
CA VAL A 119 -15.64 2.10 11.47
C VAL A 119 -14.51 3.12 11.41
N PRO A 120 -13.63 3.18 10.39
CA PRO A 120 -12.55 4.16 10.37
C PRO A 120 -13.06 5.61 10.32
N LEU A 121 -14.22 5.85 9.71
CA LEU A 121 -14.84 7.16 9.63
C LEU A 121 -15.45 7.59 10.96
N GLU A 122 -16.12 6.66 11.67
CA GLU A 122 -16.66 6.91 13.01
C GLU A 122 -15.54 7.18 14.03
N LEU A 123 -14.44 6.42 13.97
CA LEU A 123 -13.26 6.65 14.82
C LEU A 123 -12.59 8.00 14.52
N ALA A 124 -12.70 8.50 13.30
CA ALA A 124 -12.26 9.84 12.92
C ALA A 124 -13.26 10.94 13.28
N GLY A 125 -14.44 10.60 13.85
CA GLY A 125 -15.48 11.55 14.23
C GLY A 125 -16.28 12.12 13.05
N ALA A 126 -16.33 11.44 11.91
CA ALA A 126 -17.09 11.89 10.74
C ALA A 126 -18.59 11.76 11.01
N ALA A 127 -19.33 12.88 10.93
CA ALA A 127 -20.78 12.88 11.13
C ALA A 127 -21.56 12.13 10.04
N ASP A 128 -20.97 11.99 8.84
CA ASP A 128 -21.52 11.33 7.65
C ASP A 128 -20.88 9.95 7.39
N ALA A 129 -20.39 9.26 8.45
CA ALA A 129 -19.63 8.02 8.34
C ALA A 129 -20.36 6.95 7.52
N PHE A 130 -21.62 6.67 7.82
CA PHE A 130 -22.41 5.65 7.16
C PHE A 130 -22.75 6.02 5.71
N GLU A 131 -23.09 7.28 5.43
CA GLU A 131 -23.37 7.74 4.08
C GLU A 131 -22.12 7.67 3.19
N ARG A 132 -20.95 7.98 3.74
CA ARG A 132 -19.67 7.80 3.04
C ARG A 132 -19.37 6.32 2.81
N ALA A 133 -19.57 5.49 3.82
CA ALA A 133 -19.38 4.04 3.71
C ALA A 133 -20.27 3.43 2.64
N GLU A 134 -21.54 3.84 2.54
CA GLU A 134 -22.46 3.40 1.51
C GLU A 134 -21.98 3.80 0.11
N ARG A 135 -21.55 5.05 -0.08
CA ARG A 135 -20.96 5.50 -1.35
C ARG A 135 -19.71 4.71 -1.76
N GLU A 136 -18.83 4.40 -0.79
CA GLU A 136 -17.63 3.62 -1.05
C GLU A 136 -17.96 2.16 -1.43
N LEU A 137 -18.92 1.54 -0.78
CA LEU A 137 -19.41 0.21 -1.15
C LEU A 137 -20.05 0.19 -2.52
N ALA A 138 -20.86 1.21 -2.86
CA ALA A 138 -21.41 1.36 -4.19
C ALA A 138 -20.32 1.52 -5.27
N ALA A 139 -19.25 2.29 -4.99
CA ALA A 139 -18.12 2.49 -5.90
C ALA A 139 -17.35 1.20 -6.22
N VAL A 140 -17.38 0.20 -5.30
CA VAL A 140 -16.78 -1.12 -5.53
C VAL A 140 -17.81 -2.18 -5.95
N GLY A 141 -19.04 -1.77 -6.32
CA GLY A 141 -20.10 -2.66 -6.82
C GLY A 141 -20.81 -3.49 -5.75
N LEU A 142 -20.89 -3.00 -4.50
CA LEU A 142 -21.50 -3.70 -3.38
C LEU A 142 -22.72 -2.97 -2.78
N ALA A 143 -23.43 -2.15 -3.58
CA ALA A 143 -24.62 -1.43 -3.12
C ALA A 143 -25.71 -2.37 -2.55
N GLU A 144 -25.84 -3.58 -3.11
CA GLU A 144 -26.83 -4.60 -2.66
C GLU A 144 -26.31 -5.50 -1.54
N ARG A 145 -25.14 -5.20 -0.98
CA ARG A 145 -24.47 -6.04 0.03
C ARG A 145 -24.25 -5.33 1.37
N LEU A 146 -24.77 -4.15 1.56
CA LEU A 146 -24.53 -3.29 2.74
C LEU A 146 -24.77 -4.02 4.06
N ALA A 147 -25.87 -4.76 4.17
CA ALA A 147 -26.30 -5.46 5.39
C ALA A 147 -25.70 -6.88 5.53
N HIS A 148 -24.86 -7.35 4.59
CA HIS A 148 -24.28 -8.68 4.66
C HIS A 148 -23.10 -8.72 5.62
N TYR A 149 -23.00 -9.79 6.41
CA TYR A 149 -21.83 -10.08 7.24
C TYR A 149 -20.72 -10.74 6.41
N PRO A 150 -19.45 -10.66 6.81
CA PRO A 150 -18.33 -11.27 6.08
C PRO A 150 -18.56 -12.74 5.71
N ALA A 151 -19.15 -13.55 6.60
CA ALA A 151 -19.45 -14.95 6.33
C ALA A 151 -20.47 -15.20 5.20
N GLN A 152 -21.21 -14.17 4.80
CA GLN A 152 -22.21 -14.22 3.72
C GLN A 152 -21.65 -13.70 2.39
N LEU A 153 -20.42 -13.24 2.38
CA LEU A 153 -19.74 -12.65 1.23
C LEU A 153 -18.71 -13.62 0.64
N SER A 154 -18.62 -13.67 -0.67
CA SER A 154 -17.52 -14.34 -1.36
C SER A 154 -16.17 -13.68 -1.04
N GLY A 155 -15.05 -14.38 -1.29
CA GLY A 155 -13.70 -13.81 -1.06
C GLY A 155 -13.47 -12.50 -1.81
N GLY A 156 -13.93 -12.42 -3.07
CA GLY A 156 -13.84 -11.19 -3.86
C GLY A 156 -14.72 -10.06 -3.32
N GLU A 157 -15.93 -10.35 -2.82
CA GLU A 157 -16.77 -9.36 -2.16
C GLU A 157 -16.14 -8.87 -0.85
N GLN A 158 -15.57 -9.78 -0.04
CA GLN A 158 -14.84 -9.40 1.18
C GLN A 158 -13.64 -8.50 0.88
N GLN A 159 -12.89 -8.78 -0.19
CA GLN A 159 -11.77 -7.94 -0.59
C GLN A 159 -12.24 -6.57 -1.10
N ARG A 160 -13.37 -6.49 -1.81
CA ARG A 160 -13.99 -5.21 -2.17
C ARG A 160 -14.43 -4.40 -0.95
N VAL A 161 -14.99 -5.04 0.08
CA VAL A 161 -15.28 -4.37 1.37
C VAL A 161 -14.00 -3.85 2.02
N ALA A 162 -12.93 -4.66 2.07
CA ALA A 162 -11.65 -4.24 2.63
C ALA A 162 -11.03 -3.06 1.86
N LEU A 163 -11.14 -3.05 0.53
CA LEU A 163 -10.71 -1.94 -0.31
C LEU A 163 -11.54 -0.67 -0.07
N ALA A 164 -12.86 -0.78 0.00
CA ALA A 164 -13.75 0.32 0.32
C ALA A 164 -13.42 0.91 1.70
N ARG A 165 -13.23 0.07 2.72
CA ARG A 165 -12.82 0.48 4.06
C ARG A 165 -11.49 1.24 4.05
N ALA A 166 -10.50 0.74 3.30
CA ALA A 166 -9.19 1.36 3.21
C ALA A 166 -9.24 2.73 2.52
N LEU A 167 -10.14 2.92 1.56
CA LEU A 167 -10.27 4.16 0.79
C LEU A 167 -11.25 5.17 1.39
N ALA A 168 -12.15 4.75 2.28
CA ALA A 168 -13.19 5.60 2.86
C ALA A 168 -12.68 6.87 3.56
N PRO A 169 -11.54 6.84 4.31
CA PRO A 169 -10.97 8.05 4.90
C PRO A 169 -10.35 9.03 3.89
N HIS A 170 -10.25 8.69 2.61
CA HIS A 170 -9.46 9.41 1.59
C HIS A 170 -7.98 9.52 1.97
N PRO A 171 -7.30 8.39 2.21
CA PRO A 171 -5.94 8.39 2.75
C PRO A 171 -4.92 8.96 1.78
N ALA A 172 -3.85 9.57 2.31
CA ALA A 172 -2.71 10.03 1.51
C ALA A 172 -1.94 8.85 0.90
N ILE A 173 -1.86 7.72 1.63
CA ILE A 173 -1.23 6.50 1.14
C ILE A 173 -2.17 5.29 1.29
N LEU A 174 -2.16 4.43 0.29
CA LEU A 174 -2.77 3.10 0.30
C LEU A 174 -1.65 2.06 0.24
N VAL A 175 -1.57 1.22 1.25
CA VAL A 175 -0.62 0.09 1.27
C VAL A 175 -1.39 -1.20 1.07
N ALA A 176 -0.91 -2.07 0.19
CA ALA A 176 -1.55 -3.34 -0.13
C ALA A 176 -0.53 -4.49 -0.07
N ASP A 177 -0.79 -5.48 0.78
CA ASP A 177 0.05 -6.66 0.94
C ASP A 177 -0.62 -7.87 0.30
N GLU A 178 -0.13 -8.28 -0.88
CA GLU A 178 -0.62 -9.42 -1.67
C GLU A 178 -2.17 -9.41 -1.82
N PRO A 179 -2.79 -8.30 -2.28
CA PRO A 179 -4.23 -8.08 -2.19
C PRO A 179 -5.09 -9.08 -2.98
N THR A 180 -4.48 -9.89 -3.83
CA THR A 180 -5.15 -10.91 -4.67
C THR A 180 -4.73 -12.33 -4.34
N GLY A 181 -3.87 -12.54 -3.35
CA GLY A 181 -3.25 -13.84 -3.07
C GLY A 181 -4.23 -14.96 -2.66
N ASN A 182 -5.44 -14.61 -2.21
CA ASN A 182 -6.49 -15.56 -1.82
C ASN A 182 -7.67 -15.61 -2.83
N LEU A 183 -7.50 -15.04 -4.02
CA LEU A 183 -8.55 -14.93 -5.03
C LEU A 183 -8.18 -15.70 -6.30
N ASP A 184 -9.20 -16.12 -7.04
CA ASP A 184 -9.00 -16.58 -8.42
C ASP A 184 -8.54 -15.44 -9.33
N GLU A 185 -7.96 -15.80 -10.46
CA GLU A 185 -7.31 -14.84 -11.36
C GLU A 185 -8.28 -13.78 -11.92
N ALA A 186 -9.54 -14.14 -12.21
CA ALA A 186 -10.52 -13.21 -12.76
C ALA A 186 -10.95 -12.18 -11.70
N THR A 187 -11.32 -12.66 -10.51
CA THR A 187 -11.66 -11.82 -9.36
C THR A 187 -10.48 -10.95 -8.94
N GLY A 188 -9.25 -11.51 -8.94
CA GLY A 188 -8.03 -10.76 -8.64
C GLY A 188 -7.83 -9.57 -9.57
N ARG A 189 -8.05 -9.75 -10.88
CA ARG A 189 -7.97 -8.65 -11.87
C ARG A 189 -8.95 -7.53 -11.58
N GLU A 190 -10.21 -7.87 -11.26
CA GLU A 190 -11.23 -6.87 -10.91
C GLU A 190 -10.82 -6.03 -9.68
N ILE A 191 -10.31 -6.67 -8.62
CA ILE A 191 -9.82 -5.97 -7.41
C ILE A 191 -8.69 -5.01 -7.74
N VAL A 192 -7.75 -5.47 -8.56
CA VAL A 192 -6.62 -4.64 -9.01
C VAL A 192 -7.11 -3.42 -9.79
N ASP A 193 -8.06 -3.61 -10.71
CA ASP A 193 -8.63 -2.52 -11.50
C ASP A 193 -9.33 -1.48 -10.62
N LEU A 194 -10.13 -1.93 -9.65
CA LEU A 194 -10.76 -1.06 -8.66
C LEU A 194 -9.73 -0.30 -7.81
N MET A 195 -8.65 -0.97 -7.39
CA MET A 195 -7.60 -0.36 -6.58
C MET A 195 -6.84 0.73 -7.35
N PHE A 196 -6.41 0.45 -8.59
CA PHE A 196 -5.73 1.45 -9.42
C PHE A 196 -6.66 2.59 -9.85
N LYS A 197 -7.93 2.29 -10.13
CA LYS A 197 -8.95 3.32 -10.40
C LYS A 197 -9.11 4.26 -9.19
N GLY A 198 -9.34 3.70 -8.00
CA GLY A 198 -9.47 4.49 -6.77
C GLY A 198 -8.22 5.31 -6.45
N GLN A 199 -7.03 4.75 -6.70
CA GLN A 199 -5.74 5.43 -6.55
C GLN A 199 -5.64 6.64 -7.50
N ALA A 200 -5.96 6.45 -8.78
CA ALA A 200 -5.84 7.51 -9.79
C ALA A 200 -6.86 8.64 -9.57
N GLU A 201 -8.13 8.31 -9.30
CA GLU A 201 -9.20 9.28 -9.07
C GLU A 201 -8.94 10.17 -7.85
N ARG A 202 -8.34 9.62 -6.78
CA ARG A 202 -8.08 10.32 -5.52
C ARG A 202 -6.65 10.85 -5.40
N ARG A 203 -5.78 10.54 -6.37
CA ARG A 203 -4.34 10.83 -6.33
C ARG A 203 -3.68 10.28 -5.07
N THR A 204 -4.21 9.17 -4.53
CA THR A 204 -3.62 8.45 -3.40
C THR A 204 -2.30 7.82 -3.84
N THR A 205 -1.28 7.85 -3.00
CA THR A 205 -0.01 7.14 -3.25
C THR A 205 -0.20 5.66 -2.95
N LEU A 206 0.16 4.76 -3.87
CA LEU A 206 0.00 3.32 -3.71
C LEU A 206 1.33 2.62 -3.49
N VAL A 207 1.43 1.82 -2.44
CA VAL A 207 2.54 0.88 -2.22
C VAL A 207 1.98 -0.54 -2.26
N LEU A 208 2.36 -1.31 -3.26
CA LEU A 208 1.82 -2.63 -3.54
C LEU A 208 2.90 -3.70 -3.38
N VAL A 209 2.78 -4.55 -2.38
CA VAL A 209 3.57 -5.79 -2.27
C VAL A 209 2.92 -6.87 -3.11
N THR A 210 3.66 -7.43 -4.04
CA THR A 210 3.19 -8.55 -4.86
C THR A 210 4.35 -9.40 -5.36
N HIS A 211 4.07 -10.66 -5.61
CA HIS A 211 4.94 -11.57 -6.37
C HIS A 211 4.53 -11.72 -7.85
N ASP A 212 3.38 -11.16 -8.23
CA ASP A 212 2.91 -11.14 -9.62
C ASP A 212 3.59 -10.03 -10.42
N ALA A 213 4.38 -10.43 -11.42
CA ALA A 213 5.12 -9.51 -12.28
C ALA A 213 4.18 -8.62 -13.12
N ASN A 214 3.02 -9.15 -13.55
CA ASN A 214 2.05 -8.39 -14.34
C ASN A 214 1.43 -7.28 -13.50
N LEU A 215 1.13 -7.59 -12.24
CA LEU A 215 0.60 -6.61 -11.30
C LEU A 215 1.65 -5.54 -10.96
N ALA A 216 2.89 -5.95 -10.71
CA ALA A 216 4.00 -5.02 -10.47
C ALA A 216 4.25 -4.09 -11.68
N ALA A 217 4.11 -4.60 -12.91
CA ALA A 217 4.28 -3.83 -14.14
C ALA A 217 3.21 -2.72 -14.35
N ARG A 218 2.09 -2.77 -13.64
CA ARG A 218 1.07 -1.69 -13.65
C ARG A 218 1.47 -0.49 -12.80
N CYS A 219 2.43 -0.65 -11.90
CA CYS A 219 2.95 0.44 -11.08
C CYS A 219 3.84 1.38 -11.90
N HIS A 220 3.97 2.63 -11.47
CA HIS A 220 4.85 3.60 -12.13
C HIS A 220 6.32 3.19 -12.06
N ARG A 221 6.72 2.51 -10.98
CA ARG A 221 8.03 1.85 -10.84
C ARG A 221 7.98 0.68 -9.88
N VAL A 222 9.02 -0.14 -9.97
CA VAL A 222 9.20 -1.33 -9.12
C VAL A 222 10.43 -1.15 -8.25
N VAL A 223 10.26 -1.34 -6.95
CA VAL A 223 11.33 -1.40 -5.95
C VAL A 223 11.59 -2.86 -5.60
N ARG A 224 12.82 -3.29 -5.74
CA ARG A 224 13.23 -4.68 -5.44
C ARG A 224 13.83 -4.77 -4.05
N MET A 225 13.33 -5.71 -3.24
CA MET A 225 13.91 -6.04 -1.93
C MET A 225 14.64 -7.37 -1.97
N ARG A 226 15.82 -7.41 -1.33
CA ARG A 226 16.58 -8.64 -1.14
C ARG A 226 17.29 -8.61 0.22
N SER A 227 17.09 -9.65 1.03
CA SER A 227 17.76 -9.83 2.33
C SER A 227 17.67 -8.60 3.25
N GLY A 228 16.49 -7.94 3.29
CA GLY A 228 16.22 -6.79 4.14
C GLY A 228 16.74 -5.45 3.60
N ARG A 229 17.20 -5.38 2.35
CA ARG A 229 17.70 -4.15 1.70
C ARG A 229 16.89 -3.84 0.44
N VAL A 230 16.79 -2.56 0.11
CA VAL A 230 16.34 -2.12 -1.21
C VAL A 230 17.52 -2.30 -2.18
N ALA A 231 17.30 -3.05 -3.24
CA ALA A 231 18.29 -3.17 -4.30
C ALA A 231 18.45 -1.83 -5.03
N PRO A 232 19.67 -1.47 -5.45
CA PRO A 232 19.88 -0.31 -6.31
C PRO A 232 18.95 -0.40 -7.54
N ALA A 233 18.39 0.73 -7.97
CA ALA A 233 17.62 0.77 -9.21
C ALA A 233 18.51 0.25 -10.34
N ALA A 234 18.18 -0.92 -10.90
CA ALA A 234 18.86 -1.41 -12.10
C ALA A 234 18.56 -0.41 -13.20
N ALA A 235 19.60 0.21 -13.74
CA ALA A 235 19.48 1.08 -14.91
C ALA A 235 18.83 0.25 -16.03
N ASN A 236 17.60 0.59 -16.40
CA ASN A 236 16.87 0.18 -17.61
C ASN A 236 17.10 -1.26 -18.13
N GLU A 237 16.49 -2.28 -17.53
CA GLU A 237 16.30 -3.59 -18.17
C GLU A 237 14.96 -3.72 -18.95
N LEU A 238 14.25 -2.63 -19.21
CA LEU A 238 13.00 -2.67 -20.00
C LEU A 238 13.20 -2.45 -21.52
N ALA A 239 14.43 -2.41 -22.03
CA ALA A 239 14.71 -2.10 -23.45
C ALA A 239 15.26 -3.26 -24.30
N GLU A 240 15.50 -4.45 -23.78
CA GLU A 240 16.16 -5.52 -24.58
C GLU A 240 15.35 -6.81 -24.80
N GLY A 241 14.05 -6.83 -24.53
CA GLY A 241 13.17 -8.00 -24.77
C GLY A 241 12.67 -8.16 -26.21
N THR A 242 13.01 -7.32 -27.18
CA THR A 242 12.36 -7.34 -28.51
C THR A 242 13.29 -7.12 -29.70
N ARG A 243 14.53 -7.63 -29.64
CA ARG A 243 15.35 -7.75 -30.88
C ARG A 243 16.18 -9.04 -30.86
N GLY A 244 15.73 -10.06 -31.54
CA GLY A 244 16.60 -11.21 -31.82
C GLY A 244 15.87 -12.49 -32.12
N SER A 245 15.02 -12.53 -33.16
CA SER A 245 14.74 -13.74 -33.90
C SER A 245 14.23 -13.39 -35.30
N LYS A 246 15.15 -12.99 -36.17
CA LYS A 246 14.94 -13.10 -37.61
C LYS A 246 16.25 -13.54 -38.23
N GLY A 247 16.19 -14.74 -38.82
CA GLY A 247 16.98 -15.07 -40.00
C GLY A 247 18.20 -15.93 -39.77
N ALA A 248 18.07 -17.20 -40.12
CA ALA A 248 18.93 -17.85 -41.10
C ALA A 248 18.33 -19.21 -41.46
N ILE A 249 17.58 -19.23 -42.57
CA ILE A 249 17.35 -20.43 -43.36
C ILE A 249 18.37 -20.33 -44.48
N THR A 250 19.27 -21.25 -44.54
CA THR A 250 19.87 -21.77 -45.78
C THR A 250 20.35 -23.19 -45.52
#